data_e75e6dd938c05c6515fa7d9765456c60
#
_entry.id   e75e6dd938c05c6515fa7d9765456c60
#
_cell.length_a   1.000
_cell.length_b   1.000
_cell.length_c   1.000
_cell.angle_alpha   90.00
_cell.angle_beta   90.00
_cell.angle_gamma   90.00
#
_symmetry.space_group_name_H-M   'P 1'
#
loop_
_entity.id
_entity.type
_entity.pdbx_description
1 polymer ?
#
loop_
_entity_poly.entity_id
_entity_poly.type
_entity_poly.pdbx_seq_one_letter_code
_entity_poly.pdbx_strand_id
1 'polypeptide(L)'
;MVIALAGNPNCGKTTLFNELTGSTQYVGNWPGVTVEKKEGRLKGQVEVTVVDLPGIYSLDAVSPDETAARAFLEQERPDVILNITDATNLERNLYLTTQLLSLIHI
;
A
#
# COMPACT_ATOMS: atom_id res chain seq x y z
N MET A 1 5.28 -3.01 -14.45
CA MET A 1 5.83 -2.76 -13.10
C MET A 1 4.70 -2.38 -12.15
N VAL A 2 4.72 -2.92 -10.94
CA VAL A 2 3.73 -2.62 -9.92
C VAL A 2 4.42 -1.99 -8.71
N ILE A 3 3.94 -0.82 -8.31
CA ILE A 3 4.41 -0.11 -7.13
C ILE A 3 3.30 -0.13 -6.09
N ALA A 4 3.56 -0.65 -4.90
CA ALA A 4 2.60 -0.64 -3.81
C ALA A 4 2.95 0.48 -2.82
N LEU A 5 1.93 1.25 -2.42
CA LEU A 5 2.09 2.26 -1.39
C LEU A 5 1.61 1.69 -0.07
N ALA A 6 2.48 1.65 0.92
CA ALA A 6 2.17 1.14 2.25
C ALA A 6 2.40 2.23 3.29
N GLY A 7 1.74 2.12 4.42
CA GLY A 7 1.91 3.06 5.51
C GLY A 7 0.78 2.99 6.50
N ASN A 8 0.95 3.70 7.61
CA ASN A 8 -0.09 3.78 8.63
C ASN A 8 -1.24 4.68 8.16
N PRO A 9 -2.44 4.51 8.72
CA PRO A 9 -3.53 5.43 8.42
C PRO A 9 -3.13 6.88 8.71
N ASN A 10 -3.59 7.81 7.86
CA ASN A 10 -3.38 9.25 8.01
C ASN A 10 -1.91 9.69 7.93
N CYS A 11 -1.08 8.96 7.19
CA CYS A 11 0.32 9.34 7.01
C CYS A 11 0.58 10.11 5.71
N GLY A 12 -0.47 10.54 5.01
CA GLY A 12 -0.32 11.25 3.73
C GLY A 12 -0.22 10.32 2.52
N LYS A 13 -0.44 9.03 2.69
CA LYS A 13 -0.34 8.04 1.63
C LYS A 13 -1.32 8.32 0.48
N THR A 14 -2.56 8.68 0.80
CA THR A 14 -3.57 8.99 -0.21
C THR A 14 -3.18 10.23 -1.01
N THR A 15 -2.62 11.24 -0.36
CA THR A 15 -2.14 12.45 -1.04
C THR A 15 -1.05 12.10 -2.05
N LEU A 16 -0.11 11.27 -1.64
CA LEU A 16 0.95 10.82 -2.53
C LEU A 16 0.40 9.99 -3.69
N PHE A 17 -0.54 9.11 -3.41
CA PHE A 17 -1.18 8.30 -4.46
C PHE A 17 -1.84 9.19 -5.52
N ASN A 18 -2.59 10.21 -5.08
CA ASN A 18 -3.25 11.13 -5.99
C ASN A 18 -2.24 11.92 -6.83
N GLU A 19 -1.14 12.33 -6.22
CA GLU A 19 -0.07 13.05 -6.94
C GLU A 19 0.61 12.17 -7.99
N LEU A 20 0.81 10.89 -7.67
CA LEU A 20 1.49 9.97 -8.59
C LEU A 20 0.60 9.54 -9.76
N THR A 21 -0.71 9.37 -9.52
CA THR A 21 -1.61 8.80 -10.53
C THR A 21 -2.45 9.84 -11.26
N GLY A 22 -2.66 10.99 -10.68
CA GLY A 22 -3.51 12.02 -11.28
C GLY A 22 -4.95 11.54 -11.43
N SER A 23 -5.50 11.66 -12.64
CA SER A 23 -6.89 11.30 -12.92
C SER A 23 -7.11 9.86 -13.36
N THR A 24 -6.05 9.06 -13.49
CA THR A 24 -6.15 7.68 -13.99
C THR A 24 -6.25 6.68 -12.85
N GLN A 25 -7.32 6.80 -12.08
CA GLN A 25 -7.53 5.95 -10.91
C GLN A 25 -8.72 5.02 -11.11
N TYR A 26 -8.59 3.79 -10.58
CA TYR A 26 -9.66 2.81 -10.54
C TYR A 26 -9.95 2.48 -9.08
N VAL A 27 -11.22 2.42 -8.72
CA VAL A 27 -11.66 2.14 -7.36
C VAL A 27 -12.52 0.88 -7.38
N GLY A 28 -12.24 -0.04 -6.47
CA GLY A 28 -13.00 -1.26 -6.31
C GLY A 28 -12.86 -1.76 -4.89
N ASN A 29 -13.12 -3.04 -4.67
CA ASN A 29 -12.94 -3.66 -3.37
C ASN A 29 -11.88 -4.76 -3.47
N TRP A 30 -11.15 -4.98 -2.37
CA TRP A 30 -10.27 -6.12 -2.26
C TRP A 30 -11.09 -7.40 -2.26
N PRO A 31 -10.60 -8.51 -2.86
CA PRO A 31 -11.37 -9.75 -2.93
C PRO A 31 -11.83 -10.25 -1.55
N GLY A 32 -13.11 -10.57 -1.45
CA GLY A 32 -13.69 -11.16 -0.25
C GLY A 32 -13.95 -10.24 0.92
N VAL A 33 -13.66 -8.93 0.78
CA VAL A 33 -13.86 -7.96 1.86
C VAL A 33 -14.48 -6.68 1.32
N THR A 34 -14.96 -5.83 2.22
CA THR A 34 -15.56 -4.54 1.86
C THR A 34 -14.54 -3.39 1.92
N VAL A 35 -13.26 -3.71 1.95
CA VAL A 35 -12.18 -2.74 1.98
C VAL A 35 -11.93 -2.19 0.58
N GLU A 36 -11.89 -0.88 0.46
CA GLU A 36 -11.70 -0.19 -0.82
C GLU A 36 -10.30 -0.41 -1.36
N LYS A 37 -10.23 -0.76 -2.65
CA LYS A 37 -8.97 -0.92 -3.38
C LYS A 37 -8.85 0.22 -4.38
N LYS A 38 -7.76 0.96 -4.31
CA LYS A 38 -7.44 2.01 -5.27
C LYS A 38 -6.18 1.65 -6.04
N GLU A 39 -6.26 1.72 -7.35
CA GLU A 39 -5.08 1.56 -8.19
C GLU A 39 -5.13 2.55 -9.34
N GLY A 40 -3.98 2.86 -9.91
CA GLY A 40 -3.91 3.81 -11.00
C GLY A 40 -2.62 3.65 -11.78
N ARG A 41 -2.48 4.44 -12.83
CA ARG A 41 -1.27 4.46 -13.64
C ARG A 41 -0.41 5.65 -13.24
N LEU A 42 0.89 5.43 -13.18
CA LEU A 42 1.83 6.51 -12.89
C LEU A 42 1.77 7.55 -14.01
N LYS A 43 1.75 8.83 -13.63
CA LYS A 43 1.75 9.92 -14.61
C LYS A 43 2.97 9.81 -15.52
N GLY A 44 2.73 9.83 -16.83
CA GLY A 44 3.79 9.74 -17.82
C GLY A 44 4.39 8.35 -18.04
N GLN A 45 3.93 7.34 -17.28
CA GLN A 45 4.43 5.97 -17.37
C GLN A 45 3.23 5.02 -17.29
N VAL A 46 2.51 4.86 -18.39
CA VAL A 46 1.26 4.10 -18.41
C VAL A 46 1.45 2.61 -18.12
N GLU A 47 2.64 2.06 -18.30
CA GLU A 47 2.92 0.67 -17.97
C GLU A 47 3.24 0.44 -16.48
N VAL A 48 3.32 1.50 -15.70
CA VAL A 48 3.57 1.40 -14.26
C VAL A 48 2.24 1.54 -13.51
N THR A 49 1.86 0.50 -12.78
CA THR A 49 0.66 0.50 -11.96
C THR A 49 1.02 0.83 -10.52
N VAL A 50 0.29 1.77 -9.91
CA VAL A 50 0.45 2.14 -8.52
C VAL A 50 -0.76 1.63 -7.76
N VAL A 51 -0.54 0.84 -6.71
CA VAL A 51 -1.60 0.29 -5.87
C VAL A 51 -1.53 0.93 -4.50
N ASP A 52 -2.65 1.52 -4.07
CA ASP A 52 -2.75 2.13 -2.75
C ASP A 52 -3.26 1.07 -1.77
N LEU A 53 -2.36 0.54 -0.95
CA LEU A 53 -2.74 -0.43 0.07
C LEU A 53 -3.55 0.28 1.18
N PRO A 54 -4.44 -0.46 1.88
CA PRO A 54 -5.13 0.13 3.03
C PRO A 54 -4.14 0.65 4.06
N GLY A 55 -4.47 1.76 4.72
CA GLY A 55 -3.65 2.26 5.81
C GLY A 55 -3.66 1.27 6.97
N ILE A 56 -2.49 0.80 7.39
CA ILE A 56 -2.37 -0.24 8.42
C ILE A 56 -1.22 0.08 9.35
N TYR A 57 -1.30 -0.46 10.58
CA TYR A 57 -0.22 -0.35 11.55
C TYR A 57 0.67 -1.59 11.57
N SER A 58 0.19 -2.72 11.05
CA SER A 58 0.94 -3.96 11.03
C SER A 58 0.41 -4.89 9.94
N LEU A 59 1.09 -6.00 9.72
CA LEU A 59 0.66 -7.05 8.78
C LEU A 59 0.21 -8.32 9.53
N ASP A 60 -0.28 -8.18 10.75
CA ASP A 60 -0.68 -9.31 11.58
C ASP A 60 -2.02 -9.96 11.14
N ALA A 61 -2.69 -9.38 10.16
CA ALA A 61 -3.93 -9.88 9.58
C ALA A 61 -5.07 -10.00 10.59
N VAL A 62 -5.15 -9.03 11.52
CA VAL A 62 -6.20 -8.98 12.54
C VAL A 62 -7.46 -8.32 12.01
N SER A 63 -7.31 -7.31 11.15
CA SER A 63 -8.43 -6.58 10.55
C SER A 63 -8.57 -6.93 9.06
N PRO A 64 -9.73 -6.64 8.43
CA PRO A 64 -9.86 -6.81 6.99
C PRO A 64 -8.82 -6.03 6.19
N ASP A 65 -8.45 -4.82 6.65
CA ASP A 65 -7.46 -3.98 5.99
C ASP A 65 -6.08 -4.66 6.01
N GLU A 66 -5.68 -5.19 7.16
CA GLU A 66 -4.41 -5.89 7.30
C GLU A 66 -4.38 -7.18 6.50
N THR A 67 -5.49 -7.91 6.49
CA THR A 67 -5.61 -9.15 5.71
C THR A 67 -5.47 -8.86 4.22
N ALA A 68 -6.13 -7.82 3.72
CA ALA A 68 -6.06 -7.45 2.32
C ALA A 68 -4.64 -7.03 1.92
N ALA A 69 -4.00 -6.19 2.73
CA ALA A 69 -2.65 -5.73 2.45
C ALA A 69 -1.65 -6.88 2.44
N ARG A 70 -1.72 -7.76 3.44
CA ARG A 70 -0.82 -8.91 3.52
C ARG A 70 -1.01 -9.86 2.35
N ALA A 71 -2.25 -10.17 1.99
CA ALA A 71 -2.54 -11.06 0.88
C ALA A 71 -1.98 -10.50 -0.43
N PHE A 72 -2.14 -9.21 -0.67
CA PHE A 72 -1.58 -8.57 -1.85
C PHE A 72 -0.06 -8.70 -1.90
N LEU A 73 0.61 -8.38 -0.79
CA LEU A 73 2.07 -8.42 -0.75
C LEU A 73 2.63 -9.83 -0.94
N GLU A 74 1.95 -10.85 -0.43
CA GLU A 74 2.40 -12.24 -0.55
C GLU A 74 2.08 -12.84 -1.91
N GLN A 75 0.93 -12.52 -2.49
CA GLN A 75 0.46 -13.15 -3.72
C GLN A 75 0.85 -12.40 -4.99
N GLU A 76 0.69 -11.07 -4.97
CA GLU A 76 0.95 -10.26 -6.17
C GLU A 76 2.42 -9.86 -6.29
N ARG A 77 3.14 -9.81 -5.20
CA ARG A 77 4.57 -9.48 -5.16
C ARG A 77 4.92 -8.24 -5.97
N PRO A 78 4.57 -7.05 -5.50
CA PRO A 78 4.88 -5.83 -6.24
C PRO A 78 6.39 -5.67 -6.45
N ASP A 79 6.76 -5.01 -7.53
CA ASP A 79 8.17 -4.77 -7.86
C ASP A 79 8.82 -3.79 -6.87
N VAL A 80 8.04 -2.82 -6.39
CA VAL A 80 8.53 -1.79 -5.47
C VAL A 80 7.47 -1.56 -4.39
N ILE A 81 7.90 -1.43 -3.15
CA ILE A 81 7.03 -1.04 -2.03
C ILE A 81 7.54 0.30 -1.53
N LEU A 82 6.70 1.34 -1.63
CA LEU A 82 6.98 2.64 -1.03
C LEU A 82 6.30 2.69 0.33
N ASN A 83 7.09 2.68 1.38
CA ASN A 83 6.58 2.73 2.74
C ASN A 83 6.62 4.17 3.25
N ILE A 84 5.43 4.79 3.37
CA ILE A 84 5.31 6.17 3.80
C ILE A 84 5.23 6.20 5.32
N THR A 85 6.14 6.93 5.94
CA THR A 85 6.22 7.03 7.39
C THR A 85 5.88 8.44 7.87
N ASP A 86 5.32 8.51 9.08
CA ASP A 86 5.01 9.77 9.74
C ASP A 86 5.95 9.92 10.94
N ALA A 87 6.78 10.96 10.92
CA ALA A 87 7.78 11.18 11.97
C ALA A 87 7.17 11.36 13.36
N THR A 88 5.90 11.79 13.44
CA THR A 88 5.23 11.97 14.73
C THR A 88 4.81 10.65 15.38
N ASN A 89 4.81 9.55 14.62
CA ASN A 89 4.45 8.21 15.09
C ASN A 89 5.52 7.19 14.67
N LEU A 90 6.78 7.55 14.85
CA LEU A 90 7.90 6.77 14.33
C LEU A 90 7.91 5.31 14.80
N GLU A 91 7.61 5.08 16.07
CA GLU A 91 7.61 3.73 16.64
C GLU A 91 6.64 2.80 15.92
N ARG A 92 5.41 3.24 15.68
CA ARG A 92 4.40 2.47 14.94
C ARG A 92 4.82 2.24 13.50
N ASN A 93 5.37 3.27 12.87
CA ASN A 93 5.82 3.19 11.48
C ASN A 93 6.97 2.18 11.35
N LEU A 94 7.87 2.14 12.32
CA LEU A 94 8.99 1.19 12.30
C LEU A 94 8.53 -0.25 12.47
N TYR A 95 7.46 -0.49 13.23
CA TYR A 95 6.91 -1.82 13.35
C TYR A 95 6.44 -2.35 12.01
N LEU A 96 5.64 -1.58 11.29
CA LEU A 96 5.20 -1.96 9.95
C LEU A 96 6.38 -2.12 8.99
N THR A 97 7.34 -1.21 9.04
CA THR A 97 8.54 -1.27 8.20
C THR A 97 9.28 -2.58 8.40
N THR A 98 9.43 -3.02 9.64
CA THR A 98 10.09 -4.29 9.96
C THR A 98 9.34 -5.47 9.33
N GLN A 99 8.02 -5.46 9.40
CA GLN A 99 7.22 -6.52 8.81
C GLN A 99 7.29 -6.53 7.28
N LEU A 100 7.28 -5.35 6.66
CA LEU A 100 7.44 -5.24 5.20
C LEU A 100 8.79 -5.81 4.76
N LEU A 101 9.85 -5.50 5.48
CA LEU A 101 11.17 -6.03 5.16
C LEU A 101 11.23 -7.55 5.27
N SER A 102 10.47 -8.15 6.17
CA SER A 102 10.45 -9.59 6.34
C SER A 102 9.78 -10.31 5.16
N LEU A 103 8.92 -9.61 4.40
CA LEU A 103 8.25 -10.18 3.23
C LEU A 103 9.05 -9.99 1.94
N ILE A 104 10.09 -9.16 1.97
CA ILE A 104 10.94 -8.92 0.81
C ILE A 104 12.06 -9.95 0.84
N HIS A 105 12.05 -10.84 -0.13
CA HIS A 105 13.14 -11.79 -0.31
C HIS A 105 14.13 -11.19 -1.29
N ILE A 106 15.25 -10.81 -0.75
CA ILE A 106 16.35 -10.26 -1.54
C ILE A 106 17.24 -11.39 -2.02
#